data_bbe82b903dc929c41f72853aa4415144
#
_entry.id   bbe82b903dc929c41f72853aa4415144
#
_cell.length_a   1.000
_cell.length_b   1.000
_cell.length_c   1.000
_cell.angle_alpha   90.00
_cell.angle_beta   90.00
_cell.angle_gamma   90.00
#
_symmetry.space_group_name_H-M   'P 1'
#
loop_
_entity.id
_entity.type
_entity.pdbx_description
1 polymer ?
#
loop_
_entity_poly.entity_id
_entity_poly.type
_entity_poly.pdbx_seq_one_letter_code
_entity_poly.pdbx_strand_id
1 'polypeptide(L)'
;MLGRIEGFSERIGSIYGYTKVGIVHFKAFPDVARGEGPIAETLAKIAEDDFFTAVEVGWMRDPRVRNGARKLLEEAHLAVYYATQPAMLTQKLSLNALDPAERRRAIGQVKNCIDEAYDLGARAVRLIAGKDPGPEKRPEAMKLLVDSIHQLCEYAKEEGEIAVVLKIFDRDVDKQNLIGPFSDALALAEEVSKEQPRFGLLADLSHFPLLREKPEEAVPLVRAYLKHAHIGNCVMRDRRHPAYGDLQPRFGVPGGEIDTEQVADYLGVLWNNGFFHQEEMPVISAEVRPLLAGEREEVILANAKRVIKEAWALFQRSRSL
;
A
#
# COMPACT_ATOMS: atom_id res chain seq x y z
N MET A 1 -42.20 31.37 0.10
CA MET A 1 -41.29 30.96 -0.98
C MET A 1 -39.90 31.41 -0.61
N LEU A 2 -39.10 30.51 -0.02
CA LEU A 2 -37.69 30.77 0.24
C LEU A 2 -36.94 30.16 -0.95
N GLY A 3 -36.35 31.01 -1.79
CA GLY A 3 -35.58 30.62 -2.95
C GLY A 3 -34.40 29.72 -2.54
N ARG A 4 -34.24 28.62 -3.23
CA ARG A 4 -33.02 27.83 -3.20
C ARG A 4 -31.88 28.76 -3.61
N ILE A 5 -30.91 28.94 -2.72
CA ILE A 5 -29.61 29.51 -3.07
C ILE A 5 -28.86 28.43 -3.84
N GLU A 6 -28.96 28.44 -5.17
CA GLU A 6 -28.11 27.68 -6.06
C GLU A 6 -26.69 28.26 -5.96
N GLY A 7 -25.70 27.42 -5.65
CA GLY A 7 -24.32 27.82 -5.78
C GLY A 7 -23.40 27.64 -4.57
N PHE A 8 -23.71 26.77 -3.60
CA PHE A 8 -22.65 26.24 -2.71
C PHE A 8 -22.06 25.01 -3.37
N SER A 9 -20.95 25.14 -4.09
CA SER A 9 -20.01 24.06 -4.29
C SER A 9 -19.65 23.56 -2.88
N GLU A 10 -20.02 22.30 -2.56
CA GLU A 10 -19.65 21.71 -1.27
C GLU A 10 -18.13 21.75 -1.18
N ARG A 11 -17.61 22.58 -0.28
CA ARG A 11 -16.17 22.64 -0.04
C ARG A 11 -15.72 21.31 0.50
N ILE A 12 -14.80 20.67 -0.21
CA ILE A 12 -14.14 19.44 0.24
C ILE A 12 -13.48 19.74 1.60
N GLY A 13 -13.83 18.97 2.62
CA GLY A 13 -13.35 19.14 3.99
C GLY A 13 -11.92 18.60 4.22
N SER A 14 -11.62 18.32 5.48
CA SER A 14 -10.35 17.69 5.86
C SER A 14 -10.21 16.30 5.23
N ILE A 15 -8.99 15.90 4.88
CA ILE A 15 -8.66 14.56 4.35
C ILE A 15 -9.19 13.44 5.25
N TYR A 16 -9.20 13.66 6.56
CA TYR A 16 -9.67 12.69 7.56
C TYR A 16 -11.17 12.40 7.50
N GLY A 17 -11.95 13.22 6.81
CA GLY A 17 -13.35 12.93 6.53
C GLY A 17 -13.58 11.94 5.40
N TYR A 18 -12.53 11.59 4.65
CA TYR A 18 -12.63 10.80 3.43
C TYR A 18 -11.75 9.54 3.43
N THR A 19 -10.68 9.52 4.23
CA THR A 19 -9.73 8.41 4.26
C THR A 19 -8.99 8.33 5.59
N LYS A 20 -8.52 7.13 5.94
CA LYS A 20 -7.47 6.98 6.94
C LYS A 20 -6.14 7.37 6.31
N VAL A 21 -5.38 8.22 6.99
CA VAL A 21 -4.03 8.61 6.56
C VAL A 21 -3.01 7.76 7.30
N GLY A 22 -2.29 6.95 6.55
CA GLY A 22 -1.37 5.95 7.09
C GLY A 22 0.10 6.20 6.77
N ILE A 23 0.94 5.40 7.40
CA ILE A 23 2.38 5.30 7.17
C ILE A 23 2.80 3.84 7.13
N VAL A 24 3.69 3.49 6.19
CA VAL A 24 4.29 2.15 6.13
C VAL A 24 5.47 2.08 7.09
N HIS A 25 5.26 1.48 8.26
CA HIS A 25 6.20 1.44 9.38
C HIS A 25 7.58 0.92 9.00
N PHE A 26 7.66 -0.27 8.40
CA PHE A 26 8.94 -0.91 8.03
C PHE A 26 9.67 -0.24 6.86
N LYS A 27 9.07 0.75 6.22
CA LYS A 27 9.72 1.62 5.23
C LYS A 27 10.24 2.88 5.92
N ALA A 28 9.41 3.51 6.74
CA ALA A 28 9.82 4.68 7.51
C ALA A 28 10.95 4.37 8.50
N PHE A 29 10.96 3.14 9.03
CA PHE A 29 11.98 2.62 9.96
C PHE A 29 12.57 1.32 9.42
N PRO A 30 13.57 1.37 8.53
CA PRO A 30 14.08 0.18 7.83
C PRO A 30 14.65 -0.93 8.72
N ASP A 31 15.12 -0.60 9.91
CA ASP A 31 15.74 -1.55 10.85
C ASP A 31 14.74 -2.59 11.36
N VAL A 32 13.44 -2.31 11.30
CA VAL A 32 12.40 -3.26 11.71
C VAL A 32 11.89 -4.17 10.59
N ALA A 33 12.36 -3.98 9.36
CA ALA A 33 11.83 -4.70 8.19
C ALA A 33 12.02 -6.23 8.26
N ARG A 34 12.95 -6.72 9.07
CA ARG A 34 13.16 -8.16 9.28
C ARG A 34 12.32 -8.78 10.39
N GLY A 35 11.41 -8.02 10.97
CA GLY A 35 10.56 -8.46 12.08
C GLY A 35 11.28 -8.48 13.43
N GLU A 36 12.38 -7.79 13.52
CA GLU A 36 13.25 -7.62 14.67
C GLU A 36 13.67 -6.14 14.79
N GLY A 37 14.39 -5.77 15.84
CA GLY A 37 14.87 -4.40 16.02
C GLY A 37 13.94 -3.56 16.91
N PRO A 38 14.02 -2.21 16.84
CA PRO A 38 13.33 -1.30 17.74
C PRO A 38 11.84 -1.09 17.36
N ILE A 39 11.09 -2.20 17.20
CA ILE A 39 9.68 -2.16 16.73
C ILE A 39 8.80 -1.35 17.69
N ALA A 40 8.90 -1.61 18.99
CA ALA A 40 8.08 -0.92 20.00
C ALA A 40 8.36 0.59 20.03
N GLU A 41 9.63 0.97 20.02
CA GLU A 41 10.07 2.37 20.06
C GLU A 41 9.66 3.14 18.81
N THR A 42 9.76 2.49 17.64
CA THR A 42 9.42 3.13 16.37
C THR A 42 7.91 3.20 16.15
N LEU A 43 7.16 2.23 16.63
CA LEU A 43 5.69 2.31 16.66
C LEU A 43 5.20 3.38 17.63
N ALA A 44 5.86 3.56 18.79
CA ALA A 44 5.51 4.64 19.72
C ALA A 44 5.64 6.02 19.08
N LYS A 45 6.69 6.25 18.28
CA LYS A 45 6.85 7.51 17.52
C LYS A 45 5.69 7.78 16.54
N ILE A 46 5.09 6.73 15.96
CA ILE A 46 3.93 6.85 15.08
C ILE A 46 2.67 7.05 15.92
N ALA A 47 2.53 6.33 17.03
CA ALA A 47 1.36 6.38 17.91
C ALA A 47 1.21 7.76 18.62
N GLU A 48 2.31 8.40 18.92
CA GLU A 48 2.36 9.75 19.50
C GLU A 48 2.13 10.87 18.47
N ASP A 49 2.15 10.55 17.17
CA ASP A 49 2.00 11.51 16.09
C ASP A 49 0.52 11.70 15.75
N ASP A 50 0.02 12.93 15.85
CA ASP A 50 -1.38 13.28 15.63
C ASP A 50 -1.82 13.33 14.15
N PHE A 51 -0.88 13.18 13.22
CA PHE A 51 -1.17 13.23 11.79
C PHE A 51 -1.64 11.90 11.23
N PHE A 52 -1.05 10.78 11.66
CA PHE A 52 -1.41 9.47 11.15
C PHE A 52 -2.60 8.89 11.91
N THR A 53 -3.59 8.38 11.17
CA THR A 53 -4.76 7.68 11.70
C THR A 53 -4.74 6.18 11.36
N ALA A 54 -3.69 5.75 10.68
CA ALA A 54 -3.43 4.36 10.32
C ALA A 54 -1.93 4.05 10.31
N VAL A 55 -1.60 2.78 10.50
CA VAL A 55 -0.24 2.27 10.35
C VAL A 55 -0.25 0.94 9.61
N GLU A 56 0.71 0.77 8.71
CA GLU A 56 0.96 -0.51 8.05
C GLU A 56 2.18 -1.19 8.66
N VAL A 57 1.95 -2.27 9.35
CA VAL A 57 2.98 -3.07 10.01
C VAL A 57 3.40 -4.26 9.16
N GLY A 58 4.59 -4.76 9.38
CA GLY A 58 5.04 -6.06 8.89
C GLY A 58 5.07 -7.09 10.01
N TRP A 59 5.69 -8.23 9.74
CA TRP A 59 5.85 -9.31 10.69
C TRP A 59 6.65 -8.90 11.93
N MET A 60 6.33 -9.55 13.06
CA MET A 60 7.01 -9.36 14.33
C MET A 60 7.33 -10.75 14.91
N ARG A 61 8.60 -11.14 14.85
CA ARG A 61 9.03 -12.51 15.21
C ARG A 61 8.84 -12.84 16.69
N ASP A 62 9.02 -11.87 17.58
CA ASP A 62 8.77 -12.07 19.01
C ASP A 62 7.29 -11.82 19.34
N PRO A 63 6.54 -12.84 19.78
CA PRO A 63 5.14 -12.68 20.19
C PRO A 63 4.92 -11.67 21.30
N ARG A 64 5.91 -11.42 22.16
CA ARG A 64 5.82 -10.42 23.23
C ARG A 64 5.85 -9.01 22.66
N VAL A 65 6.71 -8.77 21.64
CA VAL A 65 6.75 -7.50 20.92
C VAL A 65 5.43 -7.27 20.20
N ARG A 66 4.89 -8.31 19.52
CA ARG A 66 3.59 -8.24 18.84
C ARG A 66 2.45 -7.91 19.81
N ASN A 67 2.41 -8.53 20.98
CA ASN A 67 1.39 -8.24 21.98
C ASN A 67 1.52 -6.82 22.56
N GLY A 68 2.74 -6.34 22.77
CA GLY A 68 3.00 -4.95 23.15
C GLY A 68 2.57 -3.96 22.07
N ALA A 69 2.90 -4.24 20.81
CA ALA A 69 2.48 -3.44 19.66
C ALA A 69 0.95 -3.36 19.54
N ARG A 70 0.25 -4.48 19.67
CA ARG A 70 -1.23 -4.50 19.68
C ARG A 70 -1.80 -3.53 20.70
N LYS A 71 -1.37 -3.62 21.96
CA LYS A 71 -1.86 -2.74 23.03
C LYS A 71 -1.61 -1.26 22.73
N LEU A 72 -0.39 -0.93 22.30
CA LEU A 72 -0.02 0.44 21.94
C LEU A 72 -0.90 1.00 20.81
N LEU A 73 -1.10 0.22 19.77
CA LEU A 73 -1.89 0.64 18.60
C LEU A 73 -3.38 0.77 18.90
N GLU A 74 -3.91 -0.09 19.79
CA GLU A 74 -5.26 -0.03 20.32
C GLU A 74 -5.45 1.22 21.21
N GLU A 75 -4.54 1.49 22.14
CA GLU A 75 -4.54 2.67 22.99
C GLU A 75 -4.44 3.97 22.18
N ALA A 76 -3.62 3.98 21.13
CA ALA A 76 -3.48 5.13 20.23
C ALA A 76 -4.65 5.27 19.24
N HIS A 77 -5.62 4.36 19.23
CA HIS A 77 -6.77 4.36 18.30
C HIS A 77 -6.37 4.39 16.82
N LEU A 78 -5.24 3.77 16.48
CA LEU A 78 -4.75 3.67 15.10
C LEU A 78 -5.40 2.50 14.36
N ALA A 79 -5.82 2.73 13.12
CA ALA A 79 -6.23 1.65 12.23
C ALA A 79 -4.98 0.88 11.77
N VAL A 80 -5.00 -0.45 11.95
CA VAL A 80 -3.87 -1.31 11.60
C VAL A 80 -4.11 -1.99 10.26
N TYR A 81 -3.08 -2.01 9.42
CA TYR A 81 -3.00 -2.77 8.18
C TYR A 81 -1.72 -3.60 8.20
N TYR A 82 -1.77 -4.81 7.65
CA TYR A 82 -0.65 -5.74 7.72
C TYR A 82 -0.07 -6.01 6.33
N ALA A 83 1.26 -5.94 6.19
CA ALA A 83 1.97 -6.21 4.96
C ALA A 83 2.76 -7.51 5.04
N THR A 84 2.49 -8.45 4.14
CA THR A 84 3.27 -9.69 4.02
C THR A 84 4.62 -9.48 3.33
N GLN A 85 4.78 -8.33 2.65
CA GLN A 85 5.96 -8.02 1.83
C GLN A 85 7.30 -8.22 2.55
N PRO A 86 7.53 -7.76 3.80
CA PRO A 86 8.82 -7.97 4.47
C PRO A 86 9.16 -9.46 4.65
N ALA A 87 8.19 -10.27 5.10
CA ALA A 87 8.38 -11.69 5.31
C ALA A 87 8.64 -12.42 3.98
N MET A 88 7.83 -12.13 2.95
CA MET A 88 7.93 -12.77 1.64
C MET A 88 9.25 -12.46 0.93
N LEU A 89 9.68 -11.19 0.92
CA LEU A 89 10.93 -10.79 0.28
C LEU A 89 12.16 -11.29 1.02
N THR A 90 12.16 -11.25 2.36
CA THR A 90 13.27 -11.77 3.17
C THR A 90 13.50 -13.26 2.96
N GLN A 91 12.41 -14.02 2.80
CA GLN A 91 12.46 -15.46 2.60
C GLN A 91 12.45 -15.87 1.11
N LYS A 92 12.41 -14.90 0.19
CA LYS A 92 12.37 -15.12 -1.28
C LYS A 92 11.21 -16.03 -1.70
N LEU A 93 10.03 -15.82 -1.12
CA LEU A 93 8.83 -16.61 -1.38
C LEU A 93 7.98 -15.99 -2.49
N SER A 94 7.27 -16.86 -3.24
CA SER A 94 6.45 -16.45 -4.38
C SER A 94 5.11 -17.19 -4.39
N LEU A 95 4.00 -16.43 -4.37
CA LEU A 95 2.64 -16.97 -4.46
C LEU A 95 2.30 -17.55 -5.84
N ASN A 96 3.05 -17.16 -6.87
CA ASN A 96 2.90 -17.67 -8.24
C ASN A 96 4.05 -18.61 -8.66
N ALA A 97 4.79 -19.17 -7.70
CA ALA A 97 5.85 -20.14 -8.02
C ALA A 97 5.29 -21.31 -8.81
N LEU A 98 6.00 -21.67 -9.90
CA LEU A 98 5.64 -22.83 -10.72
C LEU A 98 5.92 -24.15 -9.98
N ASP A 99 6.94 -24.18 -9.13
CA ASP A 99 7.19 -25.29 -8.24
C ASP A 99 6.13 -25.36 -7.13
N PRO A 100 5.38 -26.49 -7.03
CA PRO A 100 4.31 -26.61 -6.03
C PRO A 100 4.82 -26.59 -4.58
N ALA A 101 6.05 -27.03 -4.31
CA ALA A 101 6.61 -27.02 -2.97
C ALA A 101 6.99 -25.60 -2.54
N GLU A 102 7.57 -24.79 -3.44
CA GLU A 102 7.84 -23.39 -3.20
C GLU A 102 6.55 -22.59 -2.97
N ARG A 103 5.53 -22.83 -3.82
CA ARG A 103 4.23 -22.15 -3.68
C ARG A 103 3.54 -22.51 -2.37
N ARG A 104 3.53 -23.79 -1.95
CA ARG A 104 3.00 -24.19 -0.63
C ARG A 104 3.71 -23.51 0.52
N ARG A 105 5.04 -23.34 0.46
CA ARG A 105 5.79 -22.59 1.49
C ARG A 105 5.38 -21.13 1.53
N ALA A 106 5.18 -20.51 0.36
CA ALA A 106 4.72 -19.12 0.26
C ALA A 106 3.31 -18.94 0.86
N ILE A 107 2.37 -19.83 0.51
CA ILE A 107 1.01 -19.82 1.08
C ILE A 107 1.07 -20.03 2.61
N GLY A 108 1.85 -20.98 3.10
CA GLY A 108 2.02 -21.22 4.52
C GLY A 108 2.56 -20.00 5.27
N GLN A 109 3.56 -19.31 4.69
CA GLN A 109 4.08 -18.08 5.30
C GLN A 109 3.04 -16.96 5.34
N VAL A 110 2.22 -16.82 4.29
CA VAL A 110 1.17 -15.79 4.29
C VAL A 110 0.06 -16.13 5.27
N LYS A 111 -0.28 -17.41 5.48
CA LYS A 111 -1.20 -17.83 6.54
C LYS A 111 -0.69 -17.41 7.93
N ASN A 112 0.59 -17.63 8.23
CA ASN A 112 1.19 -17.11 9.47
C ASN A 112 1.09 -15.57 9.58
N CYS A 113 1.23 -14.86 8.45
CA CYS A 113 1.04 -13.40 8.42
C CYS A 113 -0.43 -13.00 8.67
N ILE A 114 -1.39 -13.81 8.22
CA ILE A 114 -2.82 -13.59 8.49
C ILE A 114 -3.11 -13.77 9.99
N ASP A 115 -2.53 -14.80 10.63
CA ASP A 115 -2.65 -15.02 12.07
C ASP A 115 -2.09 -13.83 12.86
N GLU A 116 -0.89 -13.36 12.50
CA GLU A 116 -0.31 -12.16 13.10
C GLU A 116 -1.16 -10.90 12.87
N ALA A 117 -1.78 -10.78 11.70
CA ALA A 117 -2.66 -9.67 11.38
C ALA A 117 -3.92 -9.66 12.28
N TYR A 118 -4.50 -10.83 12.55
CA TYR A 118 -5.59 -10.97 13.51
C TYR A 118 -5.13 -10.64 14.93
N ASP A 119 -3.97 -11.14 15.35
CA ASP A 119 -3.38 -10.81 16.66
C ASP A 119 -3.22 -9.29 16.86
N LEU A 120 -2.90 -8.56 15.79
CA LEU A 120 -2.70 -7.10 15.81
C LEU A 120 -3.98 -6.29 15.58
N GLY A 121 -5.13 -6.93 15.33
CA GLY A 121 -6.38 -6.26 15.03
C GLY A 121 -6.38 -5.55 13.68
N ALA A 122 -5.65 -6.08 12.70
CA ALA A 122 -5.55 -5.49 11.38
C ALA A 122 -6.87 -5.59 10.59
N ARG A 123 -7.17 -4.56 9.80
CA ARG A 123 -8.36 -4.49 8.93
C ARG A 123 -8.16 -5.18 7.59
N ALA A 124 -6.93 -5.22 7.10
CA ALA A 124 -6.58 -5.89 5.86
C ALA A 124 -5.16 -6.46 5.90
N VAL A 125 -4.95 -7.54 5.13
CA VAL A 125 -3.64 -8.12 4.83
C VAL A 125 -3.28 -7.80 3.40
N ARG A 126 -2.12 -7.18 3.22
CA ARG A 126 -1.58 -6.81 1.92
C ARG A 126 -0.62 -7.89 1.41
N LEU A 127 -0.96 -8.45 0.26
CA LEU A 127 -0.17 -9.44 -0.45
C LEU A 127 0.80 -8.79 -1.44
N ILE A 128 1.83 -9.56 -1.79
CA ILE A 128 2.70 -9.35 -2.94
C ILE A 128 2.67 -10.62 -3.78
N ALA A 129 2.55 -10.50 -5.09
CA ALA A 129 2.81 -11.62 -6.00
C ALA A 129 4.32 -11.94 -6.02
N GLY A 130 4.71 -12.98 -6.70
CA GLY A 130 6.12 -13.29 -6.95
C GLY A 130 6.62 -12.67 -8.25
N LYS A 131 7.87 -13.01 -8.61
CA LYS A 131 8.49 -12.56 -9.87
C LYS A 131 7.72 -13.06 -11.08
N ASP A 132 7.75 -12.26 -12.15
CA ASP A 132 7.29 -12.67 -13.48
C ASP A 132 8.22 -13.76 -14.04
N PRO A 133 7.70 -14.95 -14.38
CA PRO A 133 8.51 -16.02 -14.95
C PRO A 133 8.79 -15.87 -16.45
N GLY A 134 8.36 -14.76 -17.05
CA GLY A 134 8.47 -14.46 -18.47
C GLY A 134 7.22 -14.82 -19.28
N PRO A 135 7.12 -14.31 -20.51
CA PRO A 135 5.90 -14.34 -21.32
C PRO A 135 5.30 -15.72 -21.53
N GLU A 136 6.13 -16.72 -21.76
CA GLU A 136 5.68 -18.11 -22.03
C GLU A 136 5.00 -18.76 -20.81
N LYS A 137 5.49 -18.48 -19.60
CA LYS A 137 5.02 -19.08 -18.35
C LYS A 137 4.05 -18.20 -17.59
N ARG A 138 3.87 -16.95 -18.01
CA ARG A 138 3.00 -15.98 -17.34
C ARG A 138 1.54 -16.45 -17.23
N PRO A 139 0.90 -17.05 -18.26
CA PRO A 139 -0.47 -17.55 -18.13
C PRO A 139 -0.64 -18.64 -17.07
N GLU A 140 0.35 -19.53 -16.93
CA GLU A 140 0.35 -20.54 -15.89
C GLU A 140 0.56 -19.90 -14.50
N ALA A 141 1.55 -19.03 -14.37
CA ALA A 141 1.82 -18.34 -13.11
C ALA A 141 0.64 -17.50 -12.64
N MET A 142 -0.13 -16.89 -13.57
CA MET A 142 -1.36 -16.16 -13.25
C MET A 142 -2.42 -17.07 -12.64
N LYS A 143 -2.66 -18.25 -13.23
CA LYS A 143 -3.61 -19.24 -12.69
C LYS A 143 -3.20 -19.70 -11.28
N LEU A 144 -1.90 -19.95 -11.10
CA LEU A 144 -1.35 -20.38 -9.81
C LEU A 144 -1.44 -19.27 -8.75
N LEU A 145 -1.32 -17.99 -9.14
CA LEU A 145 -1.53 -16.86 -8.25
C LEU A 145 -2.99 -16.76 -7.82
N VAL A 146 -3.94 -16.89 -8.77
CA VAL A 146 -5.38 -16.92 -8.48
C VAL A 146 -5.70 -18.01 -7.45
N ASP A 147 -5.24 -19.25 -7.69
CA ASP A 147 -5.42 -20.37 -6.76
C ASP A 147 -4.84 -20.07 -5.37
N SER A 148 -3.63 -19.50 -5.31
CA SER A 148 -3.02 -19.11 -4.04
C SER A 148 -3.83 -18.06 -3.29
N ILE A 149 -4.35 -17.05 -4.00
CA ILE A 149 -5.19 -16.00 -3.40
C ILE A 149 -6.51 -16.57 -2.90
N HIS A 150 -7.17 -17.47 -3.65
CA HIS A 150 -8.38 -18.15 -3.19
C HIS A 150 -8.14 -18.88 -1.86
N GLN A 151 -7.08 -19.69 -1.76
CA GLN A 151 -6.73 -20.40 -0.54
C GLN A 151 -6.46 -19.44 0.65
N LEU A 152 -5.86 -18.29 0.39
CA LEU A 152 -5.58 -17.28 1.43
C LEU A 152 -6.85 -16.52 1.85
N CYS A 153 -7.73 -16.19 0.91
CA CYS A 153 -9.00 -15.57 1.22
C CYS A 153 -9.92 -16.49 2.02
N GLU A 154 -9.99 -17.79 1.66
CA GLU A 154 -10.74 -18.77 2.44
C GLU A 154 -10.16 -18.89 3.86
N TYR A 155 -8.84 -19.03 4.00
CA TYR A 155 -8.20 -19.07 5.31
C TYR A 155 -8.48 -17.81 6.14
N ALA A 156 -8.42 -16.63 5.52
CA ALA A 156 -8.76 -15.40 6.22
C ALA A 156 -10.21 -15.36 6.70
N LYS A 157 -11.17 -15.92 5.95
CA LYS A 157 -12.57 -16.00 6.37
C LYS A 157 -12.81 -16.95 7.55
N GLU A 158 -12.03 -18.04 7.65
CA GLU A 158 -12.14 -18.99 8.76
C GLU A 158 -11.80 -18.34 10.11
N GLU A 159 -10.86 -17.41 10.11
CA GLU A 159 -10.39 -16.69 11.30
C GLU A 159 -11.20 -15.41 11.59
N GLY A 160 -11.90 -14.84 10.59
CA GLY A 160 -12.70 -13.61 10.75
C GLY A 160 -12.96 -12.85 9.46
N GLU A 161 -13.00 -11.51 9.53
CA GLU A 161 -13.43 -10.67 8.40
C GLU A 161 -12.31 -9.79 7.79
N ILE A 162 -11.06 -10.17 7.94
CA ILE A 162 -9.94 -9.38 7.40
C ILE A 162 -9.98 -9.36 5.86
N ALA A 163 -9.79 -8.19 5.27
CA ALA A 163 -9.74 -8.06 3.82
C ALA A 163 -8.36 -8.48 3.28
N VAL A 164 -8.35 -9.10 2.09
CA VAL A 164 -7.12 -9.46 1.39
C VAL A 164 -6.93 -8.52 0.22
N VAL A 165 -5.78 -7.84 0.16
CA VAL A 165 -5.48 -6.81 -0.84
C VAL A 165 -4.15 -7.13 -1.52
N LEU A 166 -4.09 -7.12 -2.85
CA LEU A 166 -2.86 -7.32 -3.60
C LEU A 166 -2.28 -5.98 -4.05
N LYS A 167 -1.00 -5.72 -3.75
CA LYS A 167 -0.27 -4.55 -4.25
C LYS A 167 0.21 -4.79 -5.69
N ILE A 168 -0.03 -3.79 -6.55
CA ILE A 168 0.48 -3.73 -7.92
C ILE A 168 1.91 -3.19 -7.87
N PHE A 169 2.86 -3.90 -8.50
CA PHE A 169 4.27 -3.52 -8.55
C PHE A 169 4.76 -3.30 -9.98
N ASP A 170 6.03 -2.98 -10.15
CA ASP A 170 6.68 -2.91 -11.47
C ASP A 170 7.07 -4.30 -11.99
N ARG A 171 6.99 -4.45 -13.32
CA ARG A 171 7.41 -5.68 -14.02
C ARG A 171 8.86 -5.66 -14.50
N ASP A 172 9.38 -4.52 -14.91
CA ASP A 172 10.58 -4.47 -15.73
C ASP A 172 11.79 -3.79 -15.06
N VAL A 173 11.60 -3.03 -13.99
CA VAL A 173 12.63 -2.14 -13.45
C VAL A 173 13.31 -2.71 -12.21
N ASP A 174 12.57 -2.95 -11.13
CA ASP A 174 13.13 -3.32 -9.82
C ASP A 174 12.52 -4.62 -9.27
N LYS A 175 11.23 -4.64 -9.00
CA LYS A 175 10.59 -5.82 -8.39
C LYS A 175 10.38 -6.95 -9.37
N GLN A 176 10.23 -6.64 -10.65
CA GLN A 176 10.01 -7.64 -11.71
C GLN A 176 8.86 -8.60 -11.36
N ASN A 177 7.76 -8.00 -10.89
CA ASN A 177 6.64 -8.73 -10.34
C ASN A 177 5.69 -9.23 -11.43
N LEU A 178 5.02 -10.37 -11.20
CA LEU A 178 4.02 -10.92 -12.13
C LEU A 178 2.87 -9.93 -12.35
N ILE A 179 2.39 -9.32 -11.27
CA ILE A 179 1.35 -8.28 -11.35
C ILE A 179 2.02 -6.91 -11.39
N GLY A 180 2.26 -6.46 -12.61
CA GLY A 180 2.84 -5.17 -12.95
C GLY A 180 1.80 -4.27 -13.64
N PRO A 181 1.51 -4.36 -14.95
CA PRO A 181 0.54 -3.52 -15.64
C PRO A 181 -0.84 -3.59 -15.00
N PHE A 182 -1.53 -2.44 -14.96
CA PHE A 182 -2.88 -2.37 -14.38
C PHE A 182 -3.90 -3.23 -15.11
N SER A 183 -3.69 -3.50 -16.41
CA SER A 183 -4.50 -4.46 -17.17
C SER A 183 -4.41 -5.89 -16.62
N ASP A 184 -3.23 -6.33 -16.18
CA ASP A 184 -3.06 -7.65 -15.58
C ASP A 184 -3.65 -7.70 -14.17
N ALA A 185 -3.54 -6.59 -13.42
CA ALA A 185 -4.18 -6.46 -12.13
C ALA A 185 -5.70 -6.50 -12.23
N LEU A 186 -6.28 -5.86 -13.27
CA LEU A 186 -7.71 -5.96 -13.57
C LEU A 186 -8.12 -7.41 -13.84
N ALA A 187 -7.44 -8.09 -14.76
CA ALA A 187 -7.75 -9.47 -15.11
C ALA A 187 -7.69 -10.42 -13.91
N LEU A 188 -6.68 -10.23 -13.04
CA LEU A 188 -6.58 -10.96 -11.77
C LEU A 188 -7.77 -10.67 -10.85
N ALA A 189 -8.08 -9.38 -10.65
CA ALA A 189 -9.14 -8.98 -9.73
C ALA A 189 -10.52 -9.45 -10.20
N GLU A 190 -10.81 -9.39 -11.50
CA GLU A 190 -12.04 -9.93 -12.09
C GLU A 190 -12.18 -11.42 -11.84
N GLU A 191 -11.09 -12.19 -11.97
CA GLU A 191 -11.11 -13.63 -11.74
C GLU A 191 -11.30 -13.98 -10.27
N VAL A 192 -10.49 -13.38 -9.38
CA VAL A 192 -10.53 -13.65 -7.94
C VAL A 192 -11.87 -13.22 -7.34
N SER A 193 -12.41 -12.07 -7.73
CA SER A 193 -13.63 -11.51 -7.13
C SER A 193 -14.90 -12.29 -7.46
N LYS A 194 -14.88 -13.21 -8.44
CA LYS A 194 -16.00 -14.11 -8.70
C LYS A 194 -16.39 -14.95 -7.48
N GLU A 195 -15.39 -15.35 -6.69
CA GLU A 195 -15.59 -16.17 -5.50
C GLU A 195 -15.21 -15.41 -4.21
N GLN A 196 -14.38 -14.36 -4.32
CA GLN A 196 -13.83 -13.59 -3.21
C GLN A 196 -14.20 -12.10 -3.30
N PRO A 197 -15.45 -11.71 -3.01
CA PRO A 197 -15.93 -10.34 -3.23
C PRO A 197 -15.25 -9.29 -2.33
N ARG A 198 -14.59 -9.71 -1.26
CA ARG A 198 -13.80 -8.82 -0.37
C ARG A 198 -12.36 -8.64 -0.81
N PHE A 199 -11.90 -9.34 -1.84
CA PHE A 199 -10.59 -9.14 -2.43
C PHE A 199 -10.48 -7.73 -3.02
N GLY A 200 -9.28 -7.14 -2.90
CA GLY A 200 -9.04 -5.80 -3.43
C GLY A 200 -7.62 -5.63 -3.98
N LEU A 201 -7.42 -4.47 -4.58
CA LEU A 201 -6.12 -4.03 -5.11
C LEU A 201 -5.60 -2.82 -4.34
N LEU A 202 -4.28 -2.69 -4.33
CA LEU A 202 -3.55 -1.51 -3.87
C LEU A 202 -2.76 -0.91 -5.03
N ALA A 203 -3.02 0.36 -5.32
CA ALA A 203 -2.26 1.16 -6.27
C ALA A 203 -1.29 2.10 -5.52
N ASP A 204 -0.05 2.15 -5.95
CA ASP A 204 1.00 3.00 -5.37
C ASP A 204 1.49 4.00 -6.42
N LEU A 205 1.44 5.28 -6.06
CA LEU A 205 1.85 6.38 -6.94
C LEU A 205 3.26 6.21 -7.48
N SER A 206 4.20 5.68 -6.69
CA SER A 206 5.58 5.44 -7.11
C SER A 206 5.72 4.41 -8.24
N HIS A 207 4.75 3.52 -8.41
CA HIS A 207 4.82 2.46 -9.43
C HIS A 207 4.34 2.91 -10.81
N PHE A 208 3.58 4.00 -10.95
CA PHE A 208 3.15 4.47 -12.27
C PHE A 208 4.33 4.86 -13.18
N PRO A 209 5.33 5.65 -12.73
CA PRO A 209 6.52 5.88 -13.55
C PRO A 209 7.30 4.60 -13.85
N LEU A 210 7.40 3.67 -12.90
CA LEU A 210 8.09 2.38 -13.06
C LEU A 210 7.40 1.48 -14.10
N LEU A 211 6.08 1.56 -14.20
CA LEU A 211 5.25 0.86 -15.19
C LEU A 211 5.13 1.62 -16.52
N ARG A 212 5.51 2.89 -16.55
CA ARG A 212 5.28 3.80 -17.68
C ARG A 212 3.80 3.98 -17.97
N GLU A 213 2.99 3.89 -16.97
CA GLU A 213 1.54 4.15 -16.99
C GLU A 213 1.26 5.48 -16.31
N LYS A 214 0.10 6.06 -16.60
CA LYS A 214 -0.36 7.29 -15.95
C LYS A 214 -1.54 6.99 -15.02
N PRO A 215 -1.59 7.63 -13.84
CA PRO A 215 -2.69 7.40 -12.90
C PRO A 215 -4.07 7.63 -13.52
N GLU A 216 -4.23 8.67 -14.33
CA GLU A 216 -5.50 9.04 -14.99
C GLU A 216 -6.00 8.01 -16.00
N GLU A 217 -5.13 7.17 -16.54
CA GLU A 217 -5.45 6.11 -17.49
C GLU A 217 -5.62 4.75 -16.78
N ALA A 218 -4.81 4.47 -15.79
CA ALA A 218 -4.69 3.16 -15.15
C ALA A 218 -5.67 2.97 -13.97
N VAL A 219 -5.85 3.97 -13.11
CA VAL A 219 -6.77 3.88 -11.96
C VAL A 219 -8.21 3.58 -12.36
N PRO A 220 -8.78 4.19 -13.43
CA PRO A 220 -10.13 3.87 -13.88
C PRO A 220 -10.35 2.39 -14.20
N LEU A 221 -9.31 1.67 -14.68
CA LEU A 221 -9.41 0.24 -15.01
C LEU A 221 -9.73 -0.60 -13.78
N VAL A 222 -9.13 -0.27 -12.65
CA VAL A 222 -9.20 -1.08 -11.41
C VAL A 222 -10.08 -0.46 -10.33
N ARG A 223 -10.78 0.64 -10.60
CA ARG A 223 -11.54 1.42 -9.62
C ARG A 223 -12.52 0.60 -8.78
N ALA A 224 -13.14 -0.42 -9.38
CA ALA A 224 -14.09 -1.29 -8.69
C ALA A 224 -13.45 -2.20 -7.62
N TYR A 225 -12.14 -2.42 -7.74
CA TYR A 225 -11.35 -3.30 -6.87
C TYR A 225 -10.37 -2.54 -5.99
N LEU A 226 -10.21 -1.22 -6.20
CA LEU A 226 -9.22 -0.42 -5.49
C LEU A 226 -9.69 -0.16 -4.05
N LYS A 227 -9.03 -0.77 -3.06
CA LYS A 227 -9.34 -0.67 -1.63
C LYS A 227 -8.31 0.14 -0.85
N HIS A 228 -7.10 0.27 -1.39
CA HIS A 228 -5.96 0.85 -0.71
C HIS A 228 -5.12 1.64 -1.70
N ALA A 229 -4.57 2.76 -1.27
CA ALA A 229 -3.66 3.56 -2.08
C ALA A 229 -2.38 3.89 -1.30
N HIS A 230 -1.25 3.89 -1.99
CA HIS A 230 0.02 4.39 -1.47
C HIS A 230 0.44 5.67 -2.17
N ILE A 231 1.08 6.52 -1.39
CA ILE A 231 1.78 7.71 -1.86
C ILE A 231 3.26 7.49 -1.58
N GLY A 232 4.02 7.19 -2.62
CA GLY A 232 5.46 6.98 -2.57
C GLY A 232 6.15 7.73 -3.71
N ASN A 233 7.48 7.71 -3.70
CA ASN A 233 8.32 8.30 -4.74
C ASN A 233 9.27 7.26 -5.32
N CYS A 234 9.75 7.50 -6.54
CA CYS A 234 10.78 6.70 -7.21
C CYS A 234 11.72 7.60 -8.00
N VAL A 235 12.83 7.04 -8.47
CA VAL A 235 13.76 7.70 -9.39
C VAL A 235 13.91 6.83 -10.64
N MET A 236 13.65 7.42 -11.81
CA MET A 236 13.70 6.69 -13.09
C MET A 236 14.71 7.27 -14.09
N ARG A 237 15.08 8.54 -13.95
CA ARG A 237 15.84 9.28 -14.99
C ARG A 237 17.34 8.94 -15.00
N ASP A 238 17.93 8.63 -13.85
CA ASP A 238 19.35 8.26 -13.76
C ASP A 238 19.52 6.93 -13.04
N ARG A 239 19.91 5.91 -13.79
CA ARG A 239 20.20 4.56 -13.25
C ARG A 239 21.35 4.51 -12.24
N ARG A 240 22.20 5.55 -12.20
CA ARG A 240 23.29 5.65 -11.21
C ARG A 240 22.85 6.35 -9.92
N HIS A 241 21.65 6.91 -9.91
CA HIS A 241 21.13 7.56 -8.70
C HIS A 241 20.95 6.52 -7.58
N PRO A 242 21.40 6.82 -6.32
CA PRO A 242 21.29 5.86 -5.22
C PRO A 242 19.85 5.42 -4.90
N ALA A 243 18.86 6.22 -5.30
CA ALA A 243 17.44 5.91 -5.13
C ALA A 243 16.77 5.40 -6.42
N TYR A 244 17.51 4.94 -7.43
CA TYR A 244 16.93 4.43 -8.67
C TYR A 244 16.05 3.20 -8.43
N GLY A 245 14.87 3.17 -9.07
CA GLY A 245 13.90 2.09 -8.96
C GLY A 245 12.89 2.30 -7.82
N ASP A 246 12.31 1.21 -7.31
CA ASP A 246 11.32 1.19 -6.23
C ASP A 246 11.98 1.20 -4.84
N LEU A 247 12.71 2.27 -4.53
CA LEU A 247 13.38 2.43 -3.25
C LEU A 247 12.64 3.38 -2.28
N GLN A 248 11.59 4.04 -2.75
CA GLN A 248 10.70 4.89 -1.94
C GLN A 248 11.43 6.04 -1.22
N PRO A 249 12.28 6.83 -1.91
CA PRO A 249 12.93 7.98 -1.29
C PRO A 249 11.91 9.03 -0.85
N ARG A 250 12.34 10.00 -0.04
CA ARG A 250 11.50 11.14 0.34
C ARG A 250 10.97 11.89 -0.87
N PHE A 251 9.85 12.58 -0.70
CA PHE A 251 9.34 13.50 -1.71
C PHE A 251 10.30 14.67 -1.94
N GLY A 252 10.32 15.18 -3.18
CA GLY A 252 11.20 16.27 -3.57
C GLY A 252 12.70 15.92 -3.55
N VAL A 253 13.08 14.63 -3.58
CA VAL A 253 14.47 14.25 -3.79
C VAL A 253 14.93 14.69 -5.19
N PRO A 254 16.14 15.25 -5.36
CA PRO A 254 16.62 15.58 -6.70
C PRO A 254 16.56 14.38 -7.64
N GLY A 255 15.96 14.53 -8.81
CA GLY A 255 15.74 13.44 -9.77
C GLY A 255 14.59 12.51 -9.46
N GLY A 256 13.84 12.74 -8.36
CA GLY A 256 12.61 12.01 -8.05
C GLY A 256 11.48 12.35 -9.01
N GLU A 257 10.57 11.41 -9.19
CA GLU A 257 9.42 11.56 -10.08
C GLU A 257 8.21 12.20 -9.38
N ILE A 258 8.12 12.10 -8.05
CA ILE A 258 6.95 12.47 -7.27
C ILE A 258 7.31 13.54 -6.23
N ASP A 259 6.53 14.64 -6.26
CA ASP A 259 6.51 15.68 -5.24
C ASP A 259 5.05 16.12 -4.99
N THR A 260 4.84 17.23 -4.31
CA THR A 260 3.54 17.73 -3.84
C THR A 260 2.50 17.83 -4.97
N GLU A 261 2.88 18.32 -6.16
CA GLU A 261 1.97 18.46 -7.30
C GLU A 261 1.47 17.10 -7.80
N GLN A 262 2.38 16.14 -8.01
CA GLN A 262 2.01 14.79 -8.45
C GLN A 262 1.14 14.06 -7.43
N VAL A 263 1.36 14.29 -6.13
CA VAL A 263 0.49 13.77 -5.07
C VAL A 263 -0.90 14.42 -5.17
N ALA A 264 -1.00 15.74 -5.39
CA ALA A 264 -2.27 16.44 -5.55
C ALA A 264 -3.06 15.94 -6.77
N ASP A 265 -2.38 15.74 -7.90
CA ASP A 265 -2.97 15.17 -9.12
C ASP A 265 -3.51 13.76 -8.88
N TYR A 266 -2.73 12.91 -8.19
CA TYR A 266 -3.15 11.56 -7.85
C TYR A 266 -4.37 11.55 -6.93
N LEU A 267 -4.42 12.42 -5.92
CA LEU A 267 -5.62 12.59 -5.07
C LEU A 267 -6.85 12.98 -5.91
N GLY A 268 -6.66 13.82 -6.92
CA GLY A 268 -7.71 14.18 -7.89
C GLY A 268 -8.18 12.98 -8.71
N VAL A 269 -7.27 12.13 -9.17
CA VAL A 269 -7.59 10.89 -9.90
C VAL A 269 -8.37 9.93 -9.00
N LEU A 270 -7.91 9.70 -7.76
CA LEU A 270 -8.61 8.86 -6.79
C LEU A 270 -10.02 9.36 -6.49
N TRP A 271 -10.18 10.68 -6.33
CA TRP A 271 -11.48 11.32 -6.11
C TRP A 271 -12.44 11.08 -7.28
N ASN A 272 -11.98 11.33 -8.51
CA ASN A 272 -12.79 11.17 -9.72
C ASN A 272 -13.21 9.72 -9.98
N ASN A 273 -12.49 8.76 -9.42
CA ASN A 273 -12.77 7.33 -9.55
C ASN A 273 -13.51 6.74 -8.33
N GLY A 274 -14.02 7.57 -7.42
CA GLY A 274 -14.87 7.15 -6.32
C GLY A 274 -14.13 6.54 -5.13
N PHE A 275 -12.80 6.58 -5.09
CA PHE A 275 -12.00 5.96 -4.02
C PHE A 275 -12.39 6.49 -2.63
N PHE A 276 -12.65 7.79 -2.50
CA PHE A 276 -13.03 8.45 -1.25
C PHE A 276 -14.52 8.35 -0.88
N HIS A 277 -15.33 7.70 -1.72
CA HIS A 277 -16.78 7.60 -1.56
C HIS A 277 -17.22 6.14 -1.36
N GLN A 278 -16.32 5.27 -0.92
CA GLN A 278 -16.62 3.88 -0.58
C GLN A 278 -17.40 3.81 0.73
N GLU A 279 -18.24 2.79 0.90
CA GLU A 279 -18.97 2.53 2.14
C GLU A 279 -18.02 2.35 3.32
N GLU A 280 -16.95 1.58 3.11
CA GLU A 280 -15.85 1.48 4.07
C GLU A 280 -14.81 2.56 3.79
N MET A 281 -14.46 3.33 4.81
CA MET A 281 -13.45 4.39 4.68
C MET A 281 -12.11 3.81 4.22
N PRO A 282 -11.62 4.18 3.02
CA PRO A 282 -10.38 3.64 2.47
C PRO A 282 -9.16 4.15 3.26
N VAL A 283 -7.98 3.64 2.92
CA VAL A 283 -6.71 4.09 3.49
C VAL A 283 -5.76 4.56 2.41
N ILE A 284 -5.10 5.68 2.67
CA ILE A 284 -3.96 6.16 1.90
C ILE A 284 -2.75 6.20 2.83
N SER A 285 -1.68 5.47 2.49
CA SER A 285 -0.47 5.45 3.30
C SER A 285 0.72 6.05 2.57
N ALA A 286 1.49 6.88 3.28
CA ALA A 286 2.81 7.27 2.82
C ALA A 286 3.75 6.06 2.85
N GLU A 287 4.44 5.80 1.75
CA GLU A 287 5.51 4.80 1.68
C GLU A 287 6.81 5.51 1.35
N VAL A 288 7.53 5.91 2.39
CA VAL A 288 8.79 6.67 2.29
C VAL A 288 9.87 6.05 3.17
N ARG A 289 11.12 6.19 2.72
CA ARG A 289 12.27 5.61 3.40
C ARG A 289 13.41 6.62 3.52
N PRO A 290 14.08 6.72 4.67
CA PRO A 290 15.38 7.38 4.77
C PRO A 290 16.40 6.54 3.99
N LEU A 291 16.90 7.06 2.90
CA LEU A 291 17.71 6.30 1.95
C LEU A 291 19.06 6.94 1.67
N LEU A 292 19.11 8.27 1.62
CA LEU A 292 20.33 8.99 1.30
C LEU A 292 21.15 9.25 2.58
N ALA A 293 22.47 9.32 2.41
CA ALA A 293 23.38 9.57 3.54
C ALA A 293 22.99 10.83 4.33
N GLY A 294 22.86 10.68 5.65
CA GLY A 294 22.49 11.77 6.56
C GLY A 294 20.98 12.03 6.69
N GLU A 295 20.14 11.31 5.98
CA GLU A 295 18.68 11.39 6.18
C GLU A 295 18.30 10.77 7.53
N ARG A 296 17.36 11.45 8.22
CA ARG A 296 16.82 11.02 9.51
C ARG A 296 15.37 10.65 9.36
N GLU A 297 14.96 9.57 10.00
CA GLU A 297 13.59 9.00 9.94
C GLU A 297 12.52 10.04 10.28
N GLU A 298 12.71 10.79 11.37
CA GLU A 298 11.74 11.80 11.80
C GLU A 298 11.60 12.96 10.79
N VAL A 299 12.71 13.31 10.11
CA VAL A 299 12.67 14.34 9.07
C VAL A 299 11.95 13.85 7.83
N ILE A 300 12.15 12.58 7.46
CA ILE A 300 11.45 11.97 6.32
C ILE A 300 9.94 11.84 6.60
N LEU A 301 9.56 11.44 7.83
CA LEU A 301 8.16 11.46 8.26
C LEU A 301 7.55 12.87 8.20
N ALA A 302 8.27 13.87 8.70
CA ALA A 302 7.81 15.26 8.65
C ALA A 302 7.70 15.79 7.21
N ASN A 303 8.60 15.36 6.28
CA ASN A 303 8.49 15.66 4.85
C ASN A 303 7.20 15.06 4.28
N ALA A 304 6.94 13.78 4.48
CA ALA A 304 5.73 13.11 4.00
C ALA A 304 4.45 13.81 4.50
N LYS A 305 4.38 14.15 5.79
CA LYS A 305 3.24 14.87 6.37
C LYS A 305 3.00 16.24 5.73
N ARG A 306 4.05 17.01 5.47
CA ARG A 306 3.93 18.32 4.81
C ARG A 306 3.43 18.15 3.38
N VAL A 307 4.02 17.25 2.62
CA VAL A 307 3.60 16.97 1.23
C VAL A 307 2.14 16.55 1.16
N ILE A 308 1.67 15.64 2.02
CA ILE A 308 0.26 15.23 2.02
C ILE A 308 -0.67 16.39 2.38
N LYS A 309 -0.33 17.21 3.39
CA LYS A 309 -1.12 18.40 3.76
C LYS A 309 -1.21 19.41 2.61
N GLU A 310 -0.08 19.73 1.99
CA GLU A 310 0.00 20.67 0.89
C GLU A 310 -0.71 20.15 -0.36
N ALA A 311 -0.52 18.88 -0.70
CA ALA A 311 -1.17 18.23 -1.83
C ALA A 311 -2.71 18.22 -1.67
N TRP A 312 -3.22 17.92 -0.46
CA TRP A 312 -4.65 18.00 -0.21
C TRP A 312 -5.18 19.42 -0.38
N ALA A 313 -4.47 20.43 0.10
CA ALA A 313 -4.84 21.83 -0.07
C ALA A 313 -4.79 22.28 -1.54
N LEU A 314 -3.85 21.79 -2.35
CA LEU A 314 -3.78 22.03 -3.79
C LEU A 314 -4.98 21.37 -4.49
N PHE A 315 -5.26 20.11 -4.19
CA PHE A 315 -6.42 19.38 -4.71
C PHE A 315 -7.74 20.11 -4.39
N GLN A 316 -7.95 20.54 -3.14
CA GLN A 316 -9.14 21.30 -2.78
C GLN A 316 -9.30 22.58 -3.60
N ARG A 317 -8.21 23.33 -3.81
CA ARG A 317 -8.23 24.57 -4.61
C ARG A 317 -8.59 24.31 -6.06
N SER A 318 -8.06 23.25 -6.67
CA SER A 318 -8.36 22.89 -8.07
C SER A 318 -9.85 22.53 -8.29
N ARG A 319 -10.58 22.18 -7.22
CA ARG A 319 -12.01 21.84 -7.26
C ARG A 319 -12.93 23.01 -6.93
N SER A 320 -12.37 24.10 -6.42
CA SER A 320 -13.14 25.30 -6.07
C SER A 320 -13.19 26.35 -7.19
N LEU A 321 -12.47 26.08 -8.31
CA LEU A 321 -12.46 26.86 -9.54
C LEU A 321 -13.38 26.24 -10.59
#